data_766f082e0be90cf05aefaae63a9405a9
#
_entry.id   766f082e0be90cf05aefaae63a9405a9
#
_cell.length_a   1.000
_cell.length_b   1.000
_cell.length_c   1.000
_cell.angle_alpha   90.00
_cell.angle_beta   90.00
_cell.angle_gamma   90.00
#
_symmetry.space_group_name_H-M   'P 1'
#
loop_
_entity.id
_entity.type
_entity.pdbx_description
1 polymer ?
#
loop_
_entity_poly.entity_id
_entity_poly.type
_entity_poly.pdbx_seq_one_letter_code
_entity_poly.pdbx_strand_id
1 'polypeptide(L)'
;SQGMLPFCVIYSTFLQRAYDQIIHDVAIQKLPIIFCVDRAGIVGHDGPTHHGLFDISFLRCIPNIQIVAPRDSQELQNIIYTAQLGINLPLAIRYPRGYCEQKFLSFDFKKIPWGKGTLLKNGSHIAILSLGTISKNIEKALSHVNYPEAFAHFDLCFAKPLDEELLHKVFNKFKTVVVFEEGVKQGGVGSAVLEFASQKLYQVPIHLEGVSDIFVPHGDTDELFQEIGLDVNGITKKLQLLLNKVLG
;
A
#
# COMPACT_ATOMS: atom_id res chain seq x y z
N SER A 1 -15.57 -6.09 -23.29
CA SER A 1 -16.48 -5.50 -24.29
C SER A 1 -17.84 -6.23 -24.37
N GLN A 2 -17.92 -7.47 -23.91
CA GLN A 2 -19.15 -8.27 -23.94
C GLN A 2 -19.91 -8.30 -22.59
N GLY A 3 -19.65 -7.34 -21.70
CA GLY A 3 -20.34 -7.24 -20.41
C GLY A 3 -19.84 -8.21 -19.32
N MET A 4 -18.76 -8.95 -19.57
CA MET A 4 -18.13 -9.78 -18.55
C MET A 4 -17.20 -8.94 -17.65
N LEU A 5 -17.05 -9.36 -16.40
CA LEU A 5 -16.09 -8.84 -15.43
C LEU A 5 -14.99 -9.90 -15.19
N PRO A 6 -13.91 -9.89 -15.98
CA PRO A 6 -12.86 -10.88 -15.85
C PRO A 6 -11.95 -10.61 -14.65
N PHE A 7 -11.54 -11.69 -13.98
CA PHE A 7 -10.49 -11.71 -12.96
C PHE A 7 -9.23 -12.31 -13.59
N CYS A 8 -8.19 -11.48 -13.74
CA CYS A 8 -6.90 -11.88 -14.28
C CYS A 8 -5.90 -12.05 -13.13
N VAL A 9 -5.57 -13.31 -12.80
CA VAL A 9 -4.64 -13.63 -11.71
C VAL A 9 -3.23 -13.75 -12.26
N ILE A 10 -2.31 -12.92 -11.81
CA ILE A 10 -0.94 -12.88 -12.28
C ILE A 10 0.01 -12.43 -11.16
N TYR A 11 1.24 -12.97 -11.12
CA TYR A 11 2.26 -12.51 -10.18
C TYR A 11 2.69 -11.08 -10.51
N SER A 12 2.91 -10.27 -9.48
CA SER A 12 3.36 -8.88 -9.60
C SER A 12 4.58 -8.74 -10.53
N THR A 13 5.61 -9.57 -10.32
CA THR A 13 6.82 -9.54 -11.17
C THR A 13 6.57 -9.93 -12.62
N PHE A 14 5.63 -10.85 -12.89
CA PHE A 14 5.33 -11.29 -14.26
C PHE A 14 4.39 -10.34 -14.99
N LEU A 15 3.62 -9.52 -14.25
CA LEU A 15 2.77 -8.49 -14.82
C LEU A 15 3.55 -7.44 -15.63
N GLN A 16 4.84 -7.26 -15.33
CA GLN A 16 5.74 -6.35 -16.05
C GLN A 16 5.81 -6.67 -17.56
N ARG A 17 5.70 -7.95 -17.94
CA ARG A 17 5.71 -8.38 -19.35
C ARG A 17 4.41 -8.06 -20.09
N ALA A 18 3.33 -7.82 -19.37
CA ALA A 18 2.03 -7.45 -19.91
C ALA A 18 1.76 -5.93 -19.82
N TYR A 19 2.81 -5.12 -19.60
CA TYR A 19 2.67 -3.68 -19.37
C TYR A 19 2.03 -2.98 -20.57
N ASP A 20 2.44 -3.33 -21.77
CA ASP A 20 1.86 -2.82 -23.01
C ASP A 20 0.37 -3.18 -23.14
N GLN A 21 0.00 -4.43 -22.88
CA GLN A 21 -1.39 -4.91 -22.93
C GLN A 21 -2.27 -4.23 -21.87
N ILE A 22 -1.73 -3.96 -20.69
CA ILE A 22 -2.46 -3.20 -19.64
C ILE A 22 -2.80 -1.80 -20.16
N ILE A 23 -1.87 -1.15 -20.86
CA ILE A 23 -2.08 0.19 -21.40
C ILE A 23 -3.04 0.16 -22.59
N HIS A 24 -2.69 -0.60 -23.66
CA HIS A 24 -3.39 -0.53 -24.94
C HIS A 24 -4.71 -1.31 -24.96
N ASP A 25 -4.71 -2.51 -24.39
CA ASP A 25 -5.89 -3.40 -24.49
C ASP A 25 -6.88 -3.17 -23.37
N VAL A 26 -6.45 -2.56 -22.24
CA VAL A 26 -7.30 -2.43 -21.05
C VAL A 26 -7.53 -0.97 -20.67
N ALA A 27 -6.47 -0.22 -20.32
CA ALA A 27 -6.61 1.10 -19.71
C ALA A 27 -7.12 2.17 -20.69
N ILE A 28 -6.65 2.19 -21.93
CA ILE A 28 -7.14 3.09 -22.99
C ILE A 28 -8.62 2.83 -23.23
N GLN A 29 -9.03 1.58 -23.30
CA GLN A 29 -10.41 1.17 -23.56
C GLN A 29 -11.31 1.24 -22.31
N LYS A 30 -10.74 1.52 -21.12
CA LYS A 30 -11.45 1.56 -19.82
C LYS A 30 -12.21 0.26 -19.53
N LEU A 31 -11.65 -0.89 -19.92
CA LEU A 31 -12.30 -2.16 -19.68
C LEU A 31 -12.32 -2.50 -18.18
N PRO A 32 -13.46 -2.97 -17.63
CA PRO A 32 -13.59 -3.31 -16.21
C PRO A 32 -12.96 -4.67 -15.92
N ILE A 33 -11.62 -4.73 -15.92
CA ILE A 33 -10.86 -5.93 -15.60
C ILE A 33 -10.33 -5.84 -14.18
N ILE A 34 -10.41 -6.93 -13.43
CA ILE A 34 -9.81 -7.06 -12.10
C ILE A 34 -8.50 -7.83 -12.25
N PHE A 35 -7.38 -7.15 -12.09
CA PHE A 35 -6.07 -7.77 -11.96
C PHE A 35 -5.85 -8.19 -10.51
N CYS A 36 -5.83 -9.48 -10.25
CA CYS A 36 -5.41 -10.05 -8.98
C CYS A 36 -3.89 -10.16 -8.99
N VAL A 37 -3.20 -9.13 -8.50
CA VAL A 37 -1.75 -9.02 -8.50
C VAL A 37 -1.20 -9.78 -7.30
N ASP A 38 -0.94 -11.07 -7.52
CA ASP A 38 -0.43 -11.99 -6.51
C ASP A 38 1.07 -11.80 -6.28
N ARG A 39 1.56 -12.17 -5.12
CA ARG A 39 2.97 -12.05 -4.71
C ARG A 39 3.50 -10.60 -4.81
N ALA A 40 2.66 -9.64 -4.44
CA ALA A 40 3.11 -8.27 -4.25
C ALA A 40 3.99 -8.16 -3.01
N GLY A 41 5.06 -7.36 -3.07
CA GLY A 41 6.00 -7.22 -1.97
C GLY A 41 7.10 -8.29 -1.97
N ILE A 42 7.61 -8.60 -0.76
CA ILE A 42 8.69 -9.57 -0.54
C ILE A 42 8.12 -10.99 -0.62
N VAL A 43 8.72 -11.86 -1.44
CA VAL A 43 8.30 -13.27 -1.61
C VAL A 43 9.26 -14.28 -1.00
N GLY A 44 10.42 -13.85 -0.52
CA GLY A 44 11.37 -14.69 0.22
C GLY A 44 12.31 -15.49 -0.68
N HIS A 45 12.25 -16.82 -0.59
CA HIS A 45 13.22 -17.73 -1.21
C HIS A 45 13.28 -17.68 -2.75
N ASP A 46 12.22 -17.24 -3.41
CA ASP A 46 12.22 -17.12 -4.88
C ASP A 46 13.10 -15.95 -5.39
N GLY A 47 13.46 -15.03 -4.51
CA GLY A 47 14.48 -14.02 -4.71
C GLY A 47 14.09 -12.86 -5.64
N PRO A 48 15.09 -12.09 -6.13
CA PRO A 48 14.89 -10.81 -6.81
C PRO A 48 14.09 -10.91 -8.12
N THR A 49 14.03 -12.08 -8.74
CA THR A 49 13.24 -12.30 -9.94
C THR A 49 11.74 -12.46 -9.66
N HIS A 50 11.36 -12.64 -8.40
CA HIS A 50 9.98 -12.89 -7.98
C HIS A 50 9.42 -11.85 -7.01
N HIS A 51 10.26 -11.02 -6.38
CA HIS A 51 9.79 -9.94 -5.54
C HIS A 51 8.88 -8.98 -6.32
N GLY A 52 7.69 -8.75 -5.78
CA GLY A 52 6.67 -7.87 -6.37
C GLY A 52 6.79 -6.43 -5.86
N LEU A 53 7.94 -5.79 -6.11
CA LEU A 53 8.26 -4.49 -5.51
C LEU A 53 7.98 -3.29 -6.42
N PHE A 54 7.73 -3.51 -7.71
CA PHE A 54 7.64 -2.44 -8.71
C PHE A 54 6.22 -2.15 -9.20
N ASP A 55 5.25 -2.99 -8.84
CA ASP A 55 3.88 -2.95 -9.37
C ASP A 55 3.16 -1.61 -9.14
N ILE A 56 3.25 -1.03 -7.94
CA ILE A 56 2.67 0.27 -7.66
C ILE A 56 3.30 1.32 -8.59
N SER A 57 4.62 1.34 -8.70
CA SER A 57 5.35 2.35 -9.47
C SER A 57 5.00 2.33 -10.94
N PHE A 58 4.99 1.16 -11.60
CA PHE A 58 4.69 1.11 -13.03
C PHE A 58 3.19 1.15 -13.36
N LEU A 59 2.31 0.74 -12.45
CA LEU A 59 0.86 0.85 -12.67
C LEU A 59 0.34 2.25 -12.37
N ARG A 60 0.91 2.95 -11.39
CA ARG A 60 0.40 4.25 -10.94
C ARG A 60 0.44 5.34 -12.02
N CYS A 61 1.40 5.30 -12.91
CA CYS A 61 1.53 6.27 -14.01
C CYS A 61 0.52 6.04 -15.16
N ILE A 62 -0.13 4.86 -15.23
CA ILE A 62 -1.11 4.56 -16.29
C ILE A 62 -2.43 5.28 -15.98
N PRO A 63 -2.99 6.11 -16.90
CA PRO A 63 -4.34 6.66 -16.73
C PRO A 63 -5.42 5.57 -16.66
N ASN A 64 -6.55 5.89 -16.05
CA ASN A 64 -7.75 5.02 -15.96
C ASN A 64 -7.56 3.70 -15.19
N ILE A 65 -6.43 3.42 -14.58
CA ILE A 65 -6.27 2.26 -13.70
C ILE A 65 -6.43 2.64 -12.23
N GLN A 66 -7.03 1.75 -11.46
CA GLN A 66 -7.15 1.87 -10.00
C GLN A 66 -6.25 0.83 -9.33
N ILE A 67 -5.70 1.17 -8.17
CA ILE A 67 -4.76 0.30 -7.43
C ILE A 67 -5.17 0.27 -5.97
N VAL A 68 -5.44 -0.94 -5.47
CA VAL A 68 -5.82 -1.18 -4.08
C VAL A 68 -4.93 -2.25 -3.46
N ALA A 69 -4.58 -2.08 -2.20
CA ALA A 69 -3.77 -3.02 -1.44
C ALA A 69 -4.43 -3.28 -0.07
N PRO A 70 -5.09 -4.42 0.11
CA PRO A 70 -5.71 -4.77 1.38
C PRO A 70 -4.66 -4.98 2.46
N ARG A 71 -4.94 -4.54 3.69
CA ARG A 71 -4.07 -4.75 4.84
C ARG A 71 -4.21 -6.16 5.46
N ASP A 72 -5.35 -6.81 5.22
CA ASP A 72 -5.65 -8.15 5.74
C ASP A 72 -6.62 -8.92 4.82
N SER A 73 -6.91 -10.17 5.19
CA SER A 73 -7.78 -11.06 4.42
C SER A 73 -9.25 -10.63 4.44
N GLN A 74 -9.73 -10.01 5.52
CA GLN A 74 -11.11 -9.52 5.58
C GLN A 74 -11.30 -8.33 4.65
N GLU A 75 -10.32 -7.44 4.61
CA GLU A 75 -10.35 -6.31 3.67
C GLU A 75 -10.24 -6.78 2.22
N LEU A 76 -9.37 -7.78 1.93
CA LEU A 76 -9.31 -8.41 0.60
C LEU A 76 -10.66 -8.97 0.17
N GLN A 77 -11.37 -9.70 1.05
CA GLN A 77 -12.71 -10.19 0.76
C GLN A 77 -13.70 -9.07 0.46
N ASN A 78 -13.69 -8.01 1.27
CA ASN A 78 -14.58 -6.87 1.10
C ASN A 78 -14.28 -6.09 -0.20
N ILE A 79 -13.00 -5.97 -0.58
CA ILE A 79 -12.59 -5.38 -1.86
C ILE A 79 -13.10 -6.20 -3.03
N ILE A 80 -12.88 -7.53 -3.03
CA ILE A 80 -13.35 -8.44 -4.08
C ILE A 80 -14.87 -8.40 -4.16
N TYR A 81 -15.57 -8.46 -3.02
CA TYR A 81 -17.02 -8.34 -2.96
C TYR A 81 -17.50 -7.02 -3.56
N THR A 82 -16.85 -5.90 -3.21
CA THR A 82 -17.22 -4.59 -3.74
C THR A 82 -16.97 -4.50 -5.24
N ALA A 83 -15.84 -5.02 -5.72
CA ALA A 83 -15.47 -4.99 -7.12
C ALA A 83 -16.42 -5.81 -8.01
N GLN A 84 -16.89 -6.98 -7.54
CA GLN A 84 -17.86 -7.80 -8.29
C GLN A 84 -19.25 -7.17 -8.42
N LEU A 85 -19.58 -6.19 -7.57
CA LEU A 85 -20.84 -5.44 -7.71
C LEU A 85 -20.81 -4.45 -8.87
N GLY A 86 -19.65 -4.28 -9.49
CA GLY A 86 -19.42 -3.47 -10.68
C GLY A 86 -18.35 -2.41 -10.48
N ILE A 87 -17.40 -2.40 -11.40
CA ILE A 87 -16.36 -1.38 -11.54
C ILE A 87 -16.45 -0.76 -12.94
N ASN A 88 -16.10 0.52 -13.05
CA ASN A 88 -16.15 1.24 -14.34
C ASN A 88 -14.76 1.42 -14.98
N LEU A 89 -13.69 1.05 -14.28
CA LEU A 89 -12.30 1.17 -14.68
C LEU A 89 -11.54 -0.09 -14.27
N PRO A 90 -10.45 -0.43 -14.95
CA PRO A 90 -9.60 -1.54 -14.53
C PRO A 90 -9.07 -1.33 -13.11
N LEU A 91 -9.05 -2.41 -12.35
CA LEU A 91 -8.65 -2.45 -10.95
C LEU A 91 -7.52 -3.45 -10.74
N ALA A 92 -6.41 -3.01 -10.17
CA ALA A 92 -5.35 -3.86 -9.66
C ALA A 92 -5.51 -4.05 -8.15
N ILE A 93 -5.78 -5.27 -7.71
CA ILE A 93 -5.80 -5.67 -6.30
C ILE A 93 -4.48 -6.37 -6.02
N ARG A 94 -3.57 -5.73 -5.28
CA ARG A 94 -2.26 -6.30 -4.95
C ARG A 94 -2.26 -6.90 -3.55
N TYR A 95 -1.78 -8.14 -3.42
CA TYR A 95 -1.69 -8.85 -2.15
C TYR A 95 -0.45 -9.75 -2.09
N PRO A 96 0.14 -9.95 -0.87
CA PRO A 96 1.36 -10.71 -0.71
C PRO A 96 1.12 -12.22 -0.79
N ARG A 97 2.20 -12.96 -0.95
CA ARG A 97 2.27 -14.39 -0.66
C ARG A 97 2.33 -14.58 0.87
N GLY A 98 1.51 -15.46 1.42
CA GLY A 98 1.56 -15.76 2.85
C GLY A 98 0.33 -16.48 3.35
N TYR A 99 0.30 -16.71 4.66
CA TYR A 99 -0.84 -17.29 5.33
C TYR A 99 -1.71 -16.22 5.95
N CYS A 100 -3.02 -16.45 5.92
CA CYS A 100 -3.96 -15.63 6.64
C CYS A 100 -3.89 -15.98 8.14
N GLU A 101 -3.70 -14.98 9.00
CA GLU A 101 -3.70 -15.17 10.44
C GLU A 101 -5.09 -15.53 11.01
N GLN A 102 -6.14 -15.18 10.27
CA GLN A 102 -7.51 -15.52 10.65
C GLN A 102 -7.80 -17.00 10.32
N LYS A 103 -8.10 -17.76 11.35
CA LYS A 103 -8.49 -19.20 11.21
C LYS A 103 -9.83 -19.39 10.51
N PHE A 104 -10.72 -18.41 10.58
CA PHE A 104 -12.03 -18.43 9.95
C PHE A 104 -12.28 -17.09 9.26
N LEU A 105 -12.57 -17.13 7.97
CA LEU A 105 -13.03 -15.97 7.23
C LEU A 105 -14.51 -15.73 7.58
N SER A 106 -14.87 -14.48 7.85
CA SER A 106 -16.28 -14.11 7.98
C SER A 106 -16.95 -14.19 6.61
N PHE A 107 -18.15 -14.72 6.55
CA PHE A 107 -19.01 -14.66 5.35
C PHE A 107 -19.83 -13.36 5.30
N ASP A 108 -19.62 -12.44 6.25
CA ASP A 108 -20.26 -11.12 6.27
C ASP A 108 -19.46 -10.16 5.38
N PHE A 109 -19.74 -10.19 4.08
CA PHE A 109 -19.10 -9.33 3.09
C PHE A 109 -19.66 -7.92 3.15
N LYS A 110 -18.78 -6.93 3.29
CA LYS A 110 -19.17 -5.52 3.37
C LYS A 110 -18.68 -4.75 2.16
N LYS A 111 -19.56 -3.92 1.60
CA LYS A 111 -19.15 -2.96 0.59
C LYS A 111 -18.25 -1.90 1.22
N ILE A 112 -17.04 -1.72 0.67
CA ILE A 112 -16.12 -0.68 1.12
C ILE A 112 -16.41 0.67 0.45
N PRO A 113 -16.14 1.79 1.14
CA PRO A 113 -16.12 3.11 0.53
C PRO A 113 -14.96 3.18 -0.49
N TRP A 114 -15.30 3.40 -1.76
CA TRP A 114 -14.32 3.36 -2.83
C TRP A 114 -13.38 4.56 -2.81
N GLY A 115 -12.06 4.32 -2.90
CA GLY A 115 -11.05 5.37 -2.88
C GLY A 115 -10.89 6.05 -1.52
N LYS A 116 -11.32 5.40 -0.43
CA LYS A 116 -11.23 5.95 0.93
C LYS A 116 -10.25 5.18 1.79
N GLY A 117 -9.46 5.93 2.55
CA GLY A 117 -8.61 5.40 3.61
C GLY A 117 -9.33 5.32 4.96
N THR A 118 -8.70 4.67 5.92
CA THR A 118 -9.27 4.43 7.25
C THR A 118 -8.31 4.88 8.34
N LEU A 119 -8.82 5.59 9.36
CA LEU A 119 -8.09 5.88 10.58
C LEU A 119 -8.05 4.63 11.45
N LEU A 120 -6.87 4.07 11.70
CA LEU A 120 -6.66 2.90 12.54
C LEU A 120 -6.36 3.28 14.00
N LYS A 121 -5.59 4.36 14.21
CA LYS A 121 -5.20 4.85 15.53
C LYS A 121 -5.14 6.37 15.56
N ASN A 122 -5.75 6.98 16.57
CA ASN A 122 -5.62 8.42 16.81
C ASN A 122 -4.24 8.79 17.37
N GLY A 123 -3.80 10.01 17.10
CA GLY A 123 -2.56 10.59 17.61
C GLY A 123 -2.48 12.09 17.40
N SER A 124 -1.37 12.70 17.86
CA SER A 124 -1.29 14.15 18.01
C SER A 124 -0.22 14.86 17.16
N HIS A 125 0.92 14.23 16.83
CA HIS A 125 2.09 14.92 16.24
C HIS A 125 2.50 14.38 14.89
N ILE A 126 2.55 13.05 14.74
CA ILE A 126 3.07 12.36 13.56
C ILE A 126 1.94 11.53 12.94
N ALA A 127 1.68 11.71 11.65
CA ALA A 127 0.79 10.83 10.91
C ALA A 127 1.58 9.74 10.21
N ILE A 128 1.22 8.49 10.45
CA ILE A 128 1.70 7.33 9.71
C ILE A 128 0.64 6.98 8.67
N LEU A 129 1.04 6.95 7.40
CA LEU A 129 0.23 6.48 6.29
C LEU A 129 0.79 5.12 5.86
N SER A 130 -0.02 4.09 5.82
CA SER A 130 0.39 2.76 5.36
C SER A 130 -0.41 2.31 4.16
N LEU A 131 0.17 1.44 3.33
CA LEU A 131 -0.52 0.79 2.22
C LEU A 131 -0.32 -0.71 2.30
N GLY A 132 -1.42 -1.45 2.48
CA GLY A 132 -1.41 -2.90 2.50
C GLY A 132 -0.91 -3.51 3.81
N THR A 133 -0.37 -4.72 3.74
CA THR A 133 -0.05 -5.58 4.89
C THR A 133 1.03 -5.06 5.82
N ILE A 134 1.86 -4.10 5.40
CA ILE A 134 2.84 -3.42 6.26
C ILE A 134 2.18 -2.75 7.48
N SER A 135 0.89 -2.44 7.37
CA SER A 135 0.07 -1.90 8.45
C SER A 135 0.18 -2.71 9.74
N LYS A 136 0.23 -4.04 9.65
CA LYS A 136 0.37 -4.95 10.81
C LYS A 136 1.70 -4.79 11.54
N ASN A 137 2.81 -4.65 10.81
CA ASN A 137 4.11 -4.42 11.41
C ASN A 137 4.17 -3.05 12.11
N ILE A 138 3.50 -2.04 11.54
CA ILE A 138 3.37 -0.72 12.14
C ILE A 138 2.54 -0.78 13.43
N GLU A 139 1.41 -1.48 13.45
CA GLU A 139 0.59 -1.67 14.65
C GLU A 139 1.39 -2.32 15.79
N LYS A 140 2.16 -3.37 15.48
CA LYS A 140 3.06 -4.01 16.44
C LYS A 140 4.18 -3.06 16.89
N ALA A 141 4.80 -2.32 15.98
CA ALA A 141 5.86 -1.37 16.29
C ALA A 141 5.37 -0.24 17.21
N LEU A 142 4.14 0.24 17.03
CA LEU A 142 3.53 1.27 17.86
C LEU A 142 3.33 0.85 19.33
N SER A 143 3.32 -0.45 19.64
CA SER A 143 3.31 -0.93 21.02
C SER A 143 4.69 -0.90 21.69
N HIS A 144 5.76 -0.65 20.93
CA HIS A 144 7.15 -0.63 21.40
C HIS A 144 7.79 0.75 21.38
N VAL A 145 7.13 1.77 20.79
CA VAL A 145 7.65 3.14 20.80
C VAL A 145 7.33 3.86 22.11
N ASN A 146 8.18 4.83 22.49
CA ASN A 146 7.85 5.77 23.54
C ASN A 146 6.77 6.74 23.04
N TYR A 147 5.83 7.12 23.92
CA TYR A 147 4.74 8.05 23.60
C TYR A 147 3.91 7.65 22.37
N PRO A 148 3.29 6.45 22.38
CA PRO A 148 2.51 5.97 21.23
C PRO A 148 1.33 6.88 20.87
N GLU A 149 0.86 7.73 21.80
CA GLU A 149 -0.20 8.74 21.59
C GLU A 149 0.27 9.91 20.67
N ALA A 150 1.57 10.05 20.45
CA ALA A 150 2.10 11.02 19.49
C ALA A 150 1.82 10.62 18.02
N PHE A 151 1.58 9.34 17.78
CA PHE A 151 1.40 8.78 16.44
C PHE A 151 -0.05 8.50 16.11
N ALA A 152 -0.55 9.06 15.02
CA ALA A 152 -1.76 8.61 14.36
C ALA A 152 -1.41 7.62 13.25
N HIS A 153 -2.24 6.61 13.03
CA HIS A 153 -2.04 5.63 11.95
C HIS A 153 -3.27 5.58 11.05
N PHE A 154 -3.05 5.74 9.77
CA PHE A 154 -4.05 5.68 8.71
C PHE A 154 -3.66 4.61 7.70
N ASP A 155 -4.60 3.75 7.34
CA ASP A 155 -4.48 2.89 6.19
C ASP A 155 -5.02 3.62 4.96
N LEU A 156 -4.21 3.72 3.91
CA LEU A 156 -4.60 4.35 2.65
C LEU A 156 -5.54 3.46 1.84
N CYS A 157 -5.43 2.14 1.97
CA CYS A 157 -6.12 1.13 1.19
C CYS A 157 -5.91 1.27 -0.33
N PHE A 158 -6.02 2.48 -0.88
CA PHE A 158 -5.84 2.78 -2.29
C PHE A 158 -4.54 3.55 -2.56
N ALA A 159 -3.71 3.02 -3.47
CA ALA A 159 -2.60 3.78 -4.04
C ALA A 159 -3.08 4.72 -5.16
N LYS A 160 -4.22 4.36 -5.82
CA LYS A 160 -4.86 5.16 -6.87
C LYS A 160 -6.34 4.79 -7.00
N PRO A 161 -7.28 5.74 -6.85
CA PRO A 161 -7.04 7.13 -6.48
C PRO A 161 -6.59 7.26 -5.02
N LEU A 162 -5.86 8.34 -4.69
CA LEU A 162 -5.61 8.72 -3.30
C LEU A 162 -6.89 9.31 -2.67
N ASP A 163 -7.09 9.10 -1.39
CA ASP A 163 -8.12 9.81 -0.61
C ASP A 163 -7.64 11.23 -0.31
N GLU A 164 -7.92 12.17 -1.22
CA GLU A 164 -7.51 13.57 -1.07
C GLU A 164 -8.11 14.22 0.19
N GLU A 165 -9.34 13.86 0.60
CA GLU A 165 -9.97 14.41 1.80
C GLU A 165 -9.23 13.98 3.07
N LEU A 166 -8.79 12.70 3.13
CA LEU A 166 -7.98 12.19 4.21
C LEU A 166 -6.62 12.91 4.24
N LEU A 167 -5.97 13.04 3.09
CA LEU A 167 -4.67 13.72 2.99
C LEU A 167 -4.77 15.19 3.40
N HIS A 168 -5.80 15.92 3.00
CA HIS A 168 -6.04 17.28 3.47
C HIS A 168 -6.17 17.36 5.00
N LYS A 169 -6.91 16.43 5.63
CA LYS A 169 -7.02 16.35 7.09
C LYS A 169 -5.67 16.06 7.75
N VAL A 170 -4.90 15.15 7.17
CA VAL A 170 -3.57 14.77 7.68
C VAL A 170 -2.62 15.96 7.61
N PHE A 171 -2.47 16.60 6.46
CA PHE A 171 -1.52 17.70 6.28
C PHE A 171 -1.88 18.96 7.06
N ASN A 172 -3.15 19.20 7.35
CA ASN A 172 -3.60 20.32 8.17
C ASN A 172 -3.44 20.08 9.67
N LYS A 173 -3.35 18.81 10.11
CA LYS A 173 -3.33 18.47 11.53
C LYS A 173 -1.93 18.12 12.06
N PHE A 174 -1.15 17.38 11.30
CA PHE A 174 0.09 16.77 11.79
C PHE A 174 1.33 17.58 11.39
N LYS A 175 2.34 17.60 12.26
CA LYS A 175 3.60 18.30 12.03
C LYS A 175 4.54 17.54 11.08
N THR A 176 4.37 16.24 10.97
CA THR A 176 5.21 15.35 10.15
C THR A 176 4.37 14.17 9.68
N VAL A 177 4.64 13.72 8.47
CA VAL A 177 4.01 12.55 7.86
C VAL A 177 5.08 11.52 7.53
N VAL A 178 4.82 10.25 7.78
CA VAL A 178 5.65 9.14 7.30
C VAL A 178 4.77 8.15 6.54
N VAL A 179 5.22 7.78 5.33
CA VAL A 179 4.49 6.85 4.46
C VAL A 179 5.25 5.54 4.38
N PHE A 180 4.57 4.44 4.70
CA PHE A 180 5.11 3.09 4.62
C PHE A 180 4.44 2.29 3.51
N GLU A 181 5.26 1.64 2.68
CA GLU A 181 4.81 0.72 1.64
C GLU A 181 5.76 -0.47 1.49
N GLU A 182 5.21 -1.62 1.16
CA GLU A 182 5.99 -2.81 0.78
C GLU A 182 6.22 -2.80 -0.73
N GLY A 183 7.05 -1.88 -1.17
CA GLY A 183 7.42 -1.60 -2.55
C GLY A 183 8.61 -0.67 -2.61
N VAL A 184 9.12 -0.40 -3.80
CA VAL A 184 10.18 0.61 -3.97
C VAL A 184 9.66 2.00 -3.67
N LYS A 185 10.48 2.82 -3.01
CA LYS A 185 10.11 4.20 -2.67
C LYS A 185 9.90 5.08 -3.92
N GLN A 186 10.68 4.81 -4.98
CA GLN A 186 10.63 5.57 -6.21
C GLN A 186 9.35 5.26 -7.01
N GLY A 187 8.51 6.26 -7.20
CA GLY A 187 7.25 6.13 -7.93
C GLY A 187 6.14 5.37 -7.18
N GLY A 188 6.38 4.92 -5.95
CA GLY A 188 5.40 4.24 -5.11
C GLY A 188 4.31 5.15 -4.55
N VAL A 189 3.55 4.67 -3.55
CA VAL A 189 2.47 5.46 -2.93
C VAL A 189 3.03 6.65 -2.16
N GLY A 190 4.22 6.51 -1.54
CA GLY A 190 4.90 7.63 -0.89
C GLY A 190 5.20 8.77 -1.86
N SER A 191 5.64 8.46 -3.09
CA SER A 191 5.81 9.45 -4.15
C SER A 191 4.49 10.13 -4.52
N ALA A 192 3.37 9.38 -4.58
CA ALA A 192 2.05 9.96 -4.84
C ALA A 192 1.63 10.97 -3.75
N VAL A 193 1.90 10.65 -2.48
CA VAL A 193 1.62 11.55 -1.35
C VAL A 193 2.49 12.82 -1.42
N LEU A 194 3.77 12.69 -1.81
CA LEU A 194 4.65 13.85 -2.06
C LEU A 194 4.14 14.73 -3.20
N GLU A 195 3.75 14.13 -4.33
CA GLU A 195 3.19 14.84 -5.48
C GLU A 195 1.93 15.61 -5.09
N PHE A 196 1.02 14.97 -4.34
CA PHE A 196 -0.17 15.62 -3.82
C PHE A 196 0.18 16.80 -2.91
N ALA A 197 1.08 16.61 -1.93
CA ALA A 197 1.48 17.66 -1.01
C ALA A 197 2.10 18.86 -1.75
N SER A 198 2.95 18.61 -2.73
CA SER A 198 3.56 19.64 -3.57
C SER A 198 2.52 20.40 -4.39
N GLN A 199 1.60 19.72 -5.05
CA GLN A 199 0.53 20.33 -5.84
C GLN A 199 -0.41 21.21 -4.99
N LYS A 200 -0.66 20.81 -3.74
CA LYS A 200 -1.51 21.56 -2.80
C LYS A 200 -0.73 22.53 -1.92
N LEU A 201 0.59 22.70 -2.16
CA LEU A 201 1.49 23.63 -1.47
C LEU A 201 1.62 23.38 0.05
N TYR A 202 1.49 22.14 0.50
CA TYR A 202 1.75 21.76 1.88
C TYR A 202 3.25 21.77 2.18
N GLN A 203 3.64 22.33 3.34
CA GLN A 203 5.04 22.44 3.79
C GLN A 203 5.37 21.47 4.93
N VAL A 204 4.59 20.42 5.08
CA VAL A 204 4.80 19.39 6.11
C VAL A 204 5.92 18.44 5.68
N PRO A 205 6.92 18.15 6.53
CA PRO A 205 7.94 17.15 6.24
C PRO A 205 7.30 15.77 6.01
N ILE A 206 7.69 15.11 4.91
CA ILE A 206 7.21 13.80 4.52
C ILE A 206 8.39 12.84 4.43
N HIS A 207 8.33 11.74 5.15
CA HIS A 207 9.33 10.66 5.15
C HIS A 207 8.77 9.45 4.41
N LEU A 208 9.56 8.88 3.49
CA LEU A 208 9.18 7.69 2.72
C LEU A 208 9.93 6.47 3.22
N GLU A 209 9.20 5.46 3.61
CA GLU A 209 9.70 4.18 4.07
C GLU A 209 9.20 3.05 3.17
N GLY A 210 10.13 2.35 2.58
CA GLY A 210 9.91 1.28 1.61
C GLY A 210 11.26 0.72 1.20
N VAL A 211 11.29 -0.09 0.17
CA VAL A 211 12.54 -0.63 -0.38
C VAL A 211 13.35 0.48 -1.04
N SER A 212 14.61 0.58 -0.67
CA SER A 212 15.57 1.52 -1.27
C SER A 212 15.91 1.10 -2.70
N ASP A 213 16.78 1.87 -3.39
CA ASP A 213 17.23 1.56 -4.75
C ASP A 213 18.22 0.38 -4.79
N ILE A 214 17.70 -0.81 -4.43
CA ILE A 214 18.43 -2.08 -4.40
C ILE A 214 17.55 -3.22 -4.89
N PHE A 215 18.16 -4.27 -5.44
CA PHE A 215 17.50 -5.55 -5.60
C PHE A 215 17.62 -6.34 -4.28
N VAL A 216 16.47 -6.67 -3.68
CA VAL A 216 16.43 -7.48 -2.46
C VAL A 216 16.84 -8.92 -2.80
N PRO A 217 17.81 -9.52 -2.06
CA PRO A 217 18.26 -10.89 -2.34
C PRO A 217 17.17 -11.94 -2.04
N HIS A 218 17.47 -13.21 -2.29
CA HIS A 218 16.66 -14.32 -1.80
C HIS A 218 16.97 -14.59 -0.32
N GLY A 219 15.99 -15.06 0.43
CA GLY A 219 16.16 -15.39 1.84
C GLY A 219 14.84 -15.71 2.52
N ASP A 220 14.89 -15.90 3.83
CA ASP A 220 13.69 -15.97 4.64
C ASP A 220 12.98 -14.61 4.65
N THR A 221 11.65 -14.62 4.57
CA THR A 221 10.87 -13.38 4.48
C THR A 221 11.11 -12.45 5.67
N ASP A 222 11.20 -13.01 6.89
CA ASP A 222 11.40 -12.20 8.10
C ASP A 222 12.80 -11.59 8.13
N GLU A 223 13.83 -12.34 7.70
CA GLU A 223 15.20 -11.84 7.56
C GLU A 223 15.28 -10.70 6.54
N LEU A 224 14.61 -10.86 5.38
CA LEU A 224 14.58 -9.82 4.37
C LEU A 224 13.85 -8.56 4.85
N PHE A 225 12.76 -8.70 5.60
CA PHE A 225 12.11 -7.54 6.25
C PHE A 225 13.03 -6.83 7.23
N GLN A 226 13.87 -7.57 7.99
CA GLN A 226 14.87 -6.98 8.88
C GLN A 226 15.94 -6.24 8.09
N GLU A 227 16.47 -6.82 7.01
CA GLU A 227 17.49 -6.22 6.16
C GLU A 227 17.05 -4.88 5.57
N ILE A 228 15.82 -4.81 5.07
CA ILE A 228 15.26 -3.56 4.51
C ILE A 228 14.68 -2.63 5.59
N GLY A 229 14.66 -3.04 6.85
CA GLY A 229 14.18 -2.26 8.00
C GLY A 229 12.67 -1.99 7.99
N LEU A 230 11.89 -2.93 7.46
CA LEU A 230 10.42 -2.92 7.46
C LEU A 230 9.82 -3.96 8.42
N ASP A 231 10.66 -4.66 9.18
CA ASP A 231 10.22 -5.46 10.32
C ASP A 231 9.79 -4.58 11.50
N VAL A 232 9.21 -5.19 12.53
CA VAL A 232 8.71 -4.48 13.72
C VAL A 232 9.80 -3.64 14.40
N ASN A 233 11.01 -4.20 14.55
CA ASN A 233 12.13 -3.51 15.20
C ASN A 233 12.66 -2.35 14.34
N GLY A 234 12.81 -2.54 13.04
CA GLY A 234 13.23 -1.51 12.09
C GLY A 234 12.25 -0.33 12.09
N ILE A 235 10.96 -0.61 11.99
CA ILE A 235 9.91 0.40 12.05
C ILE A 235 9.93 1.12 13.40
N THR A 236 10.03 0.39 14.53
CA THR A 236 10.11 1.00 15.87
C THR A 236 11.27 2.00 15.96
N LYS A 237 12.46 1.62 15.51
CA LYS A 237 13.64 2.50 15.49
C LYS A 237 13.40 3.76 14.65
N LYS A 238 12.84 3.61 13.46
CA LYS A 238 12.53 4.74 12.55
C LYS A 238 11.53 5.70 13.18
N LEU A 239 10.44 5.18 13.75
CA LEU A 239 9.43 5.99 14.42
C LEU A 239 10.00 6.71 15.65
N GLN A 240 10.83 6.05 16.46
CA GLN A 240 11.46 6.67 17.63
C GLN A 240 12.42 7.80 17.24
N LEU A 241 13.22 7.59 16.17
CA LEU A 241 14.10 8.63 15.64
C LEU A 241 13.32 9.85 15.12
N LEU A 242 12.21 9.59 14.45
CA LEU A 242 11.34 10.65 13.95
C LEU A 242 10.69 11.43 15.10
N LEU A 243 10.22 10.73 16.13
CA LEU A 243 9.62 11.35 17.31
C LEU A 243 10.61 12.28 18.01
N ASN A 244 11.85 11.84 18.20
CA ASN A 244 12.89 12.66 18.84
C ASN A 244 13.19 13.95 18.06
N LYS A 245 13.08 13.92 16.72
CA LYS A 245 13.23 15.13 15.88
C LYS A 245 12.04 16.07 15.96
N VAL A 246 10.85 15.57 16.25
CA VAL A 246 9.62 16.37 16.28
C VAL A 246 9.38 17.00 17.65
N LEU A 247 9.86 16.36 18.73
CA LEU A 247 9.70 16.80 20.12
C LEU A 247 10.92 17.58 20.67
N GLY A 248 12.12 17.37 20.09
CA GLY A 248 13.35 18.10 20.43
C GLY A 248 13.48 19.35 19.61
#